data_8d663e91c1b3fc0f4ebb280513fb6e43
#
_entry.id   8d663e91c1b3fc0f4ebb280513fb6e43
#
_cell.length_a   1.000
_cell.length_b   1.000
_cell.length_c   1.000
_cell.angle_alpha   90.00
_cell.angle_beta   90.00
_cell.angle_gamma   90.00
#
_symmetry.space_group_name_H-M   'P 1'
#
loop_
_entity.id
_entity.type
_entity.pdbx_description
1 polymer ?
#
loop_
_entity_poly.entity_id
_entity_poly.type
_entity_poly.pdbx_seq_one_letter_code
_entity_poly.pdbx_strand_id
1 'polypeptide(L)'
;MVVHSRETCAPRLDLGHLGLFLGLRVNELVMEKLRAAGFGNVRESHGYVVQHLIERERSITELAERMEVTQQAASKVVAELAGLGVVELEAGEDRRAKRVRLTARAWESVRVARRARRGIEKRLARAVGEGRYAEACSVVGACLEALGGMGRVKGRRVRAPG
;
A
#
# COMPACT_ATOMS: atom_id res chain seq x y z
N MET A 1 -45.40 30.01 18.09
CA MET A 1 -44.26 29.29 18.70
C MET A 1 -43.69 28.36 17.62
N VAL A 2 -42.71 28.86 16.88
CA VAL A 2 -42.16 28.15 15.71
C VAL A 2 -41.02 27.30 16.22
N VAL A 3 -41.21 25.97 16.20
CA VAL A 3 -40.16 24.98 16.56
C VAL A 3 -39.22 24.91 15.37
N HIS A 4 -38.03 25.54 15.48
CA HIS A 4 -36.97 25.35 14.53
C HIS A 4 -36.39 23.96 14.76
N SER A 5 -36.81 23.03 13.91
CA SER A 5 -36.12 21.76 13.76
C SER A 5 -34.70 22.05 13.32
N ARG A 6 -33.73 21.89 14.23
CA ARG A 6 -32.31 21.82 13.90
C ARG A 6 -32.11 20.55 13.07
N GLU A 7 -32.15 20.69 11.74
CA GLU A 7 -31.54 19.71 10.87
C GLU A 7 -30.06 19.65 11.24
N THR A 8 -29.66 18.60 11.96
CA THR A 8 -28.27 18.23 12.14
C THR A 8 -27.76 17.83 10.77
N CYS A 9 -27.23 18.80 10.02
CA CYS A 9 -26.52 18.56 8.77
C CYS A 9 -25.32 17.65 9.13
N ALA A 10 -25.42 16.36 8.80
CA ALA A 10 -24.30 15.45 8.92
C ALA A 10 -23.11 16.08 8.18
N PRO A 11 -21.90 16.09 8.75
CA PRO A 11 -20.75 16.74 8.12
C PRO A 11 -20.58 16.15 6.71
N ARG A 12 -20.60 17.03 5.71
CA ARG A 12 -20.42 16.66 4.31
C ARG A 12 -18.98 16.16 4.16
N LEU A 13 -18.81 14.84 4.10
CA LEU A 13 -17.51 14.24 3.90
C LEU A 13 -17.03 14.60 2.49
N ASP A 14 -15.88 15.26 2.41
CA ASP A 14 -15.25 15.57 1.14
C ASP A 14 -14.57 14.33 0.53
N LEU A 15 -14.17 14.46 -0.74
CA LEU A 15 -13.54 13.38 -1.49
C LEU A 15 -12.24 12.90 -0.82
N GLY A 16 -11.48 13.79 -0.18
CA GLY A 16 -10.24 13.45 0.50
C GLY A 16 -10.47 12.53 1.68
N HIS A 17 -11.45 12.86 2.54
CA HIS A 17 -11.84 12.00 3.67
C HIS A 17 -12.40 10.65 3.20
N LEU A 18 -13.30 10.66 2.22
CA LEU A 18 -13.86 9.42 1.66
C LEU A 18 -12.77 8.53 1.07
N GLY A 19 -11.83 9.12 0.31
CA GLY A 19 -10.70 8.41 -0.27
C GLY A 19 -9.78 7.80 0.78
N LEU A 20 -9.47 8.55 1.84
CA LEU A 20 -8.67 8.07 2.96
C LEU A 20 -9.32 6.86 3.64
N PHE A 21 -10.58 6.98 4.07
CA PHE A 21 -11.28 5.90 4.78
C PHE A 21 -11.52 4.68 3.89
N LEU A 22 -11.81 4.89 2.61
CA LEU A 22 -11.91 3.79 1.65
C LEU A 22 -10.58 3.06 1.53
N GLY A 23 -9.47 3.79 1.39
CA GLY A 23 -8.12 3.22 1.32
C GLY A 23 -7.77 2.42 2.57
N LEU A 24 -8.01 2.98 3.76
CA LEU A 24 -7.80 2.29 5.04
C LEU A 24 -8.63 1.01 5.12
N ARG A 25 -9.93 1.06 4.78
CA ARG A 25 -10.80 -0.12 4.83
C ARG A 25 -10.39 -1.21 3.85
N VAL A 26 -10.01 -0.84 2.64
CA VAL A 26 -9.46 -1.78 1.64
C VAL A 26 -8.19 -2.45 2.19
N ASN A 27 -7.32 -1.68 2.81
CA ASN A 27 -6.08 -2.21 3.37
C ASN A 27 -6.33 -3.17 4.55
N GLU A 28 -7.23 -2.83 5.47
CA GLU A 28 -7.67 -3.74 6.55
C GLU A 28 -8.14 -5.09 6.02
N LEU A 29 -8.99 -5.09 4.99
CA LEU A 29 -9.50 -6.31 4.35
C LEU A 29 -8.38 -7.15 3.71
N VAL A 30 -7.38 -6.50 3.13
CA VAL A 30 -6.19 -7.19 2.60
C VAL A 30 -5.38 -7.82 3.73
N MET A 31 -5.17 -7.08 4.82
CA MET A 31 -4.44 -7.58 6.00
C MET A 31 -5.18 -8.74 6.69
N GLU A 32 -6.51 -8.71 6.75
CA GLU A 32 -7.33 -9.84 7.22
C GLU A 32 -7.06 -11.11 6.39
N LYS A 33 -7.01 -10.98 5.05
CA LYS A 33 -6.71 -12.10 4.14
C LYS A 33 -5.28 -12.61 4.29
N LEU A 34 -4.32 -11.72 4.49
CA LEU A 34 -2.94 -12.10 4.75
C LEU A 34 -2.82 -12.87 6.07
N ARG A 35 -3.45 -12.41 7.15
CA ARG A 35 -3.47 -13.10 8.44
C ARG A 35 -4.10 -14.48 8.33
N ALA A 36 -5.25 -14.59 7.66
CA ALA A 36 -5.93 -15.87 7.42
C ALA A 36 -5.10 -16.86 6.59
N ALA A 37 -4.18 -16.36 5.77
CA ALA A 37 -3.25 -17.17 4.97
C ALA A 37 -1.91 -17.47 5.68
N GLY A 38 -1.77 -17.16 6.98
CA GLY A 38 -0.57 -17.46 7.77
C GLY A 38 0.53 -16.39 7.70
N PHE A 39 0.21 -15.18 7.21
CA PHE A 39 1.12 -14.03 7.15
C PHE A 39 0.83 -12.98 8.23
N GLY A 40 0.43 -13.42 9.44
CA GLY A 40 0.04 -12.54 10.54
C GLY A 40 1.17 -11.62 11.07
N ASN A 41 2.42 -12.00 10.86
CA ASN A 41 3.58 -11.21 11.29
C ASN A 41 3.95 -10.07 10.33
N VAL A 42 3.29 -9.98 9.16
CA VAL A 42 3.50 -8.90 8.20
C VAL A 42 2.68 -7.70 8.63
N ARG A 43 3.34 -6.56 8.85
CA ARG A 43 2.69 -5.27 9.14
C ARG A 43 2.42 -4.52 7.84
N GLU A 44 1.50 -3.57 7.90
CA GLU A 44 1.20 -2.68 6.77
C GLU A 44 2.45 -1.95 6.26
N SER A 45 3.28 -1.43 7.19
CA SER A 45 4.53 -0.74 6.87
C SER A 45 5.52 -1.61 6.09
N HIS A 46 5.52 -2.93 6.29
CA HIS A 46 6.34 -3.86 5.50
C HIS A 46 5.92 -3.91 4.03
N GLY A 47 4.64 -3.70 3.76
CA GLY A 47 4.10 -3.65 2.39
C GLY A 47 4.75 -2.56 1.53
N TYR A 48 5.18 -1.46 2.12
CA TYR A 48 5.86 -0.38 1.39
C TYR A 48 7.23 -0.84 0.87
N VAL A 49 8.01 -1.55 1.67
CA VAL A 49 9.31 -2.11 1.24
C VAL A 49 9.09 -3.20 0.19
N VAL A 50 8.16 -4.12 0.46
CA VAL A 50 7.82 -5.22 -0.45
C VAL A 50 7.45 -4.70 -1.84
N GLN A 51 6.66 -3.62 -1.93
CA GLN A 51 6.27 -3.03 -3.21
C GLN A 51 7.47 -2.58 -4.05
N HIS A 52 8.53 -2.08 -3.44
CA HIS A 52 9.74 -1.67 -4.16
C HIS A 52 10.59 -2.84 -4.63
N LEU A 53 10.43 -4.02 -4.03
CA LEU A 53 11.17 -5.24 -4.37
C LEU A 53 10.42 -6.15 -5.36
N ILE A 54 9.13 -5.89 -5.64
CA ILE A 54 8.34 -6.69 -6.60
C ILE A 54 8.90 -6.60 -8.03
N GLU A 55 9.44 -5.45 -8.41
CA GLU A 55 9.94 -5.20 -9.77
C GLU A 55 11.32 -5.82 -9.99
N ARG A 56 12.20 -5.65 -9.02
CA ARG A 56 13.55 -6.17 -9.00
C ARG A 56 14.16 -6.11 -7.61
N GLU A 57 15.23 -6.82 -7.39
CA GLU A 57 16.09 -6.63 -6.24
C GLU A 57 16.71 -5.24 -6.20
N ARG A 58 17.04 -4.75 -5.01
CA ARG A 58 17.59 -3.40 -4.79
C ARG A 58 18.65 -3.41 -3.70
N SER A 59 19.57 -2.46 -3.75
CA SER A 59 20.45 -2.17 -2.62
C SER A 59 19.68 -1.44 -1.50
N ILE A 60 20.25 -1.43 -0.29
CA ILE A 60 19.69 -0.67 0.84
C ILE A 60 19.63 0.83 0.51
N THR A 61 20.63 1.35 -0.20
CA THR A 61 20.68 2.75 -0.64
C THR A 61 19.52 3.08 -1.58
N GLU A 62 19.31 2.24 -2.62
CA GLU A 62 18.17 2.42 -3.54
C GLU A 62 16.80 2.34 -2.82
N LEU A 63 16.68 1.48 -1.79
CA LEU A 63 15.47 1.42 -0.98
C LEU A 63 15.29 2.67 -0.13
N ALA A 64 16.35 3.18 0.48
CA ALA A 64 16.31 4.41 1.28
C ALA A 64 15.84 5.61 0.44
N GLU A 65 16.39 5.78 -0.76
CA GLU A 65 16.00 6.83 -1.72
C GLU A 65 14.52 6.71 -2.11
N ARG A 66 14.07 5.49 -2.46
CA ARG A 66 12.68 5.27 -2.88
C ARG A 66 11.66 5.44 -1.76
N MET A 67 12.04 5.12 -0.55
CA MET A 67 11.22 5.28 0.66
C MET A 67 11.29 6.68 1.24
N GLU A 68 12.17 7.54 0.72
CA GLU A 68 12.44 8.90 1.24
C GLU A 68 12.85 8.89 2.73
N VAL A 69 13.66 7.90 3.11
CA VAL A 69 14.20 7.73 4.48
C VAL A 69 15.73 7.69 4.47
N THR A 70 16.33 7.78 5.66
CA THR A 70 17.78 7.59 5.80
C THR A 70 18.18 6.14 5.50
N GLN A 71 19.42 5.93 5.04
CA GLN A 71 19.99 4.60 4.81
C GLN A 71 19.96 3.73 6.08
N GLN A 72 20.18 4.34 7.25
CA GLN A 72 20.10 3.68 8.54
C GLN A 72 18.67 3.17 8.83
N ALA A 73 17.64 3.99 8.56
CA ALA A 73 16.25 3.60 8.72
C ALA A 73 15.87 2.46 7.75
N ALA A 74 16.27 2.55 6.48
CA ALA A 74 16.07 1.49 5.51
C ALA A 74 16.75 0.18 5.93
N SER A 75 18.01 0.26 6.40
CA SER A 75 18.78 -0.91 6.90
C SER A 75 18.07 -1.59 8.06
N LYS A 76 17.52 -0.81 9.02
CA LYS A 76 16.78 -1.36 10.17
C LYS A 76 15.52 -2.11 9.72
N VAL A 77 14.75 -1.54 8.79
CA VAL A 77 13.55 -2.19 8.26
C VAL A 77 13.90 -3.44 7.46
N VAL A 78 14.95 -3.41 6.66
CA VAL A 78 15.44 -4.59 5.92
C VAL A 78 15.89 -5.70 6.86
N ALA A 79 16.61 -5.38 7.94
CA ALA A 79 17.01 -6.36 8.95
C ALA A 79 15.79 -7.01 9.64
N GLU A 80 14.78 -6.21 9.98
CA GLU A 80 13.51 -6.71 10.53
C GLU A 80 12.81 -7.66 9.55
N LEU A 81 12.70 -7.26 8.29
CA LEU A 81 12.07 -8.08 7.24
C LEU A 81 12.85 -9.37 6.96
N ALA A 82 14.18 -9.34 7.06
CA ALA A 82 15.02 -10.54 6.96
C ALA A 82 14.75 -11.49 8.13
N GLY A 83 14.66 -10.97 9.36
CA GLY A 83 14.30 -11.75 10.55
C GLY A 83 12.91 -12.39 10.45
N LEU A 84 11.99 -11.78 9.73
CA LEU A 84 10.64 -12.33 9.45
C LEU A 84 10.62 -13.28 8.23
N GLY A 85 11.75 -13.50 7.56
CA GLY A 85 11.83 -14.33 6.35
C GLY A 85 11.10 -13.74 5.14
N VAL A 86 10.90 -12.42 5.11
CA VAL A 86 10.25 -11.70 4.00
C VAL A 86 11.25 -11.33 2.92
N VAL A 87 12.45 -10.94 3.32
CA VAL A 87 13.55 -10.63 2.40
C VAL A 87 14.78 -11.45 2.73
N GLU A 88 15.65 -11.59 1.75
CA GLU A 88 16.98 -12.14 1.90
C GLU A 88 17.98 -11.18 1.29
N LEU A 89 19.21 -11.22 1.84
CA LEU A 89 20.31 -10.39 1.39
C LEU A 89 21.32 -11.29 0.67
N GLU A 90 21.59 -10.96 -0.59
CA GLU A 90 22.66 -11.60 -1.37
C GLU A 90 23.82 -10.65 -1.60
N ALA A 91 25.01 -11.23 -1.77
CA ALA A 91 26.16 -10.46 -2.25
C ALA A 91 25.86 -10.02 -3.70
N GLY A 92 25.87 -8.70 -3.95
CA GLY A 92 25.77 -8.19 -5.31
C GLY A 92 27.02 -8.54 -6.14
N GLU A 93 26.99 -8.29 -7.43
CA GLU A 93 28.13 -8.46 -8.35
C GLU A 93 29.37 -7.71 -7.85
N ASP A 94 29.19 -6.55 -7.23
CA ASP A 94 30.19 -5.88 -6.42
C ASP A 94 30.02 -6.36 -4.97
N ARG A 95 30.99 -7.12 -4.45
CA ARG A 95 31.00 -7.69 -3.09
C ARG A 95 30.71 -6.68 -1.96
N ARG A 96 30.73 -5.38 -2.27
CA ARG A 96 30.47 -4.27 -1.34
C ARG A 96 28.98 -3.88 -1.23
N ALA A 97 28.14 -4.24 -2.20
CA ALA A 97 26.73 -3.87 -2.22
C ALA A 97 25.85 -5.11 -2.03
N LYS A 98 25.30 -5.28 -0.83
CA LYS A 98 24.28 -6.32 -0.59
C LYS A 98 22.99 -5.97 -1.35
N ARG A 99 22.45 -6.95 -2.07
CA ARG A 99 21.15 -6.88 -2.73
C ARG A 99 20.07 -7.48 -1.83
N VAL A 100 18.94 -6.79 -1.75
CA VAL A 100 17.76 -7.21 -1.00
C VAL A 100 16.76 -7.73 -2.01
N ARG A 101 16.27 -8.95 -1.82
CA ARG A 101 15.23 -9.56 -2.66
C ARG A 101 14.14 -10.21 -1.81
N LEU A 102 12.98 -10.42 -2.42
CA LEU A 102 11.88 -11.13 -1.79
C LEU A 102 12.13 -12.63 -1.75
N THR A 103 11.87 -13.25 -0.60
CA THR A 103 11.86 -14.71 -0.46
C THR A 103 10.69 -15.35 -1.21
N ALA A 104 10.72 -16.66 -1.44
CA ALA A 104 9.59 -17.41 -1.99
C ALA A 104 8.32 -17.22 -1.14
N ARG A 105 8.45 -17.24 0.19
CA ARG A 105 7.35 -16.98 1.13
C ARG A 105 6.76 -15.59 0.97
N ALA A 106 7.60 -14.56 0.78
CA ALA A 106 7.13 -13.21 0.52
C ALA A 106 6.36 -13.11 -0.80
N TRP A 107 6.81 -13.80 -1.85
CA TRP A 107 6.06 -13.88 -3.10
C TRP A 107 4.68 -14.52 -2.95
N GLU A 108 4.54 -15.50 -2.05
CA GLU A 108 3.21 -16.05 -1.71
C GLU A 108 2.31 -15.00 -1.07
N SER A 109 2.83 -14.22 -0.11
CA SER A 109 2.08 -13.12 0.50
C SER A 109 1.64 -12.07 -0.53
N VAL A 110 2.51 -11.72 -1.48
CA VAL A 110 2.19 -10.83 -2.61
C VAL A 110 1.04 -11.40 -3.46
N ARG A 111 1.06 -12.71 -3.75
CA ARG A 111 -0.03 -13.36 -4.49
C ARG A 111 -1.36 -13.30 -3.72
N VAL A 112 -1.33 -13.54 -2.41
CA VAL A 112 -2.51 -13.44 -1.54
C VAL A 112 -3.06 -12.02 -1.54
N ALA A 113 -2.20 -11.01 -1.31
CA ALA A 113 -2.60 -9.60 -1.31
C ALA A 113 -3.20 -9.17 -2.65
N ARG A 114 -2.59 -9.54 -3.77
CA ARG A 114 -3.12 -9.25 -5.12
C ARG A 114 -4.47 -9.89 -5.37
N ARG A 115 -4.67 -11.15 -4.93
CA ARG A 115 -5.96 -11.84 -5.03
C ARG A 115 -7.02 -11.15 -4.18
N ALA A 116 -6.68 -10.77 -2.95
CA ALA A 116 -7.58 -10.05 -2.07
C ALA A 116 -8.03 -8.72 -2.67
N ARG A 117 -7.10 -7.90 -3.19
CA ARG A 117 -7.43 -6.63 -3.86
C ARG A 117 -8.36 -6.83 -5.05
N ARG A 118 -8.06 -7.76 -5.95
CA ARG A 118 -8.96 -8.08 -7.08
C ARG A 118 -10.36 -8.52 -6.63
N GLY A 119 -10.45 -9.27 -5.52
CA GLY A 119 -11.75 -9.66 -4.94
C GLY A 119 -12.53 -8.47 -4.40
N ILE A 120 -11.84 -7.52 -3.76
CA ILE A 120 -12.45 -6.28 -3.25
C ILE A 120 -12.92 -5.40 -4.43
N GLU A 121 -12.10 -5.21 -5.45
CA GLU A 121 -12.48 -4.45 -6.66
C GLU A 121 -13.74 -5.01 -7.32
N LYS A 122 -13.79 -6.34 -7.53
CA LYS A 122 -14.99 -7.00 -8.07
C LYS A 122 -16.22 -6.79 -7.19
N ARG A 123 -16.06 -6.84 -5.86
CA ARG A 123 -17.15 -6.59 -4.91
C ARG A 123 -17.65 -5.16 -4.99
N LEU A 124 -16.74 -4.18 -5.05
CA LEU A 124 -17.08 -2.77 -5.20
C LEU A 124 -17.79 -2.51 -6.53
N ALA A 125 -17.27 -3.00 -7.64
CA ALA A 125 -17.87 -2.84 -8.96
C ALA A 125 -19.28 -3.45 -9.02
N ARG A 126 -19.51 -4.62 -8.41
CA ARG A 126 -20.85 -5.21 -8.30
C ARG A 126 -21.80 -4.37 -7.44
N ALA A 127 -21.30 -3.78 -6.34
CA ALA A 127 -22.14 -3.02 -5.40
C ALA A 127 -22.64 -1.70 -5.99
N VAL A 128 -21.84 -1.03 -6.82
CA VAL A 128 -22.18 0.29 -7.38
C VAL A 128 -22.49 0.27 -8.88
N GLY A 129 -22.21 -0.85 -9.57
CA GLY A 129 -22.27 -1.01 -11.03
C GLY A 129 -20.88 -0.79 -11.67
N GLU A 130 -20.52 -1.65 -12.64
CA GLU A 130 -19.18 -1.64 -13.25
C GLU A 130 -18.82 -0.29 -13.91
N GLY A 131 -19.77 0.31 -14.64
CA GLY A 131 -19.56 1.60 -15.27
C GLY A 131 -19.32 2.73 -14.26
N ARG A 132 -20.12 2.79 -13.20
CA ARG A 132 -19.96 3.77 -12.11
C ARG A 132 -18.64 3.57 -11.35
N TYR A 133 -18.24 2.34 -11.14
CA TYR A 133 -16.95 2.04 -10.52
C TYR A 133 -15.77 2.52 -11.36
N ALA A 134 -15.80 2.24 -12.66
CA ALA A 134 -14.77 2.69 -13.60
C ALA A 134 -14.71 4.22 -13.69
N GLU A 135 -15.86 4.90 -13.74
CA GLU A 135 -15.96 6.37 -13.72
C GLU A 135 -15.38 6.95 -12.43
N ALA A 136 -15.75 6.40 -11.27
CA ALA A 136 -15.20 6.83 -9.97
C ALA A 136 -13.68 6.70 -9.92
N CYS A 137 -13.10 5.60 -10.41
CA CYS A 137 -11.65 5.43 -10.51
C CYS A 137 -11.01 6.50 -11.42
N SER A 138 -11.65 6.81 -12.56
CA SER A 138 -11.18 7.83 -13.49
C SER A 138 -11.19 9.23 -12.85
N VAL A 139 -12.28 9.59 -12.19
CA VAL A 139 -12.44 10.89 -11.50
C VAL A 139 -11.41 11.04 -10.38
N VAL A 140 -11.25 10.02 -9.53
CA VAL A 140 -10.24 10.05 -8.45
C VAL A 140 -8.84 10.15 -9.03
N GLY A 141 -8.55 9.44 -10.13
CA GLY A 141 -7.29 9.55 -10.84
C GLY A 141 -7.00 10.97 -11.34
N ALA A 142 -7.99 11.61 -11.97
CA ALA A 142 -7.89 12.99 -12.45
C ALA A 142 -7.69 13.99 -11.29
N CYS A 143 -8.38 13.80 -10.17
CA CYS A 143 -8.18 14.61 -8.97
C CYS A 143 -6.76 14.48 -8.41
N LEU A 144 -6.22 13.25 -8.37
CA LEU A 144 -4.84 13.01 -7.94
C LEU A 144 -3.83 13.68 -8.88
N GLU A 145 -4.07 13.67 -10.18
CA GLU A 145 -3.23 14.34 -11.17
C GLU A 145 -3.26 15.85 -11.01
N ALA A 146 -4.45 16.43 -10.85
CA ALA A 146 -4.64 17.87 -10.60
C ALA A 146 -3.93 18.36 -9.33
N LEU A 147 -3.80 17.51 -8.32
CA LEU A 147 -3.08 17.78 -7.07
C LEU A 147 -1.58 17.39 -7.13
N GLY A 148 -1.06 16.99 -8.30
CA GLY A 148 0.33 16.54 -8.44
C GLY A 148 0.65 15.20 -7.76
N GLY A 149 -0.37 14.45 -7.31
CA GLY A 149 -0.20 13.20 -6.56
C GLY A 149 0.09 11.97 -7.41
N MET A 150 -0.17 12.01 -8.71
CA MET A 150 -0.07 10.83 -9.59
C MET A 150 1.36 10.30 -9.72
N GLY A 151 2.38 11.14 -9.64
CA GLY A 151 3.79 10.71 -9.61
C GLY A 151 4.11 9.82 -8.42
N ARG A 152 3.52 10.09 -7.26
CA ARG A 152 3.66 9.24 -6.06
C ARG A 152 2.98 7.89 -6.24
N VAL A 153 1.79 7.87 -6.83
CA VAL A 153 1.05 6.61 -7.12
C VAL A 153 1.85 5.75 -8.10
N LYS A 154 2.32 6.31 -9.22
CA LYS A 154 3.15 5.61 -10.23
C LYS A 154 4.48 5.13 -9.64
N GLY A 155 5.13 5.95 -8.83
CA GLY A 155 6.39 5.62 -8.15
C GLY A 155 6.20 4.74 -6.90
N ARG A 156 4.97 4.43 -6.51
CA ARG A 156 4.62 3.72 -5.26
C ARG A 156 5.26 4.35 -4.03
N ARG A 157 5.46 5.66 -4.07
CA ARG A 157 6.06 6.45 -3.00
C ARG A 157 4.99 6.81 -1.98
N VAL A 158 4.71 5.89 -1.09
CA VAL A 158 3.87 6.15 0.08
C VAL A 158 4.82 6.30 1.27
N ARG A 159 4.80 7.47 1.90
CA ARG A 159 5.57 7.69 3.12
C ARG A 159 5.02 6.76 4.19
N ALA A 160 5.87 5.93 4.79
CA ALA A 160 5.48 5.16 5.96
C ALA A 160 4.99 6.14 7.04
N PRO A 161 3.87 5.86 7.73
CA PRO A 161 3.50 6.64 8.91
C PRO A 161 4.65 6.60 9.90
N GLY A 162 5.07 7.79 10.34
CA GLY A 162 6.13 7.97 11.33
C GLY A 162 5.73 7.49 12.70
#